data_953523098614a5554736059c5eded6bb
#
_entry.id   953523098614a5554736059c5eded6bb
#
_cell.length_a   1.000
_cell.length_b   1.000
_cell.length_c   1.000
_cell.angle_alpha   90.00
_cell.angle_beta   90.00
_cell.angle_gamma   90.00
#
_symmetry.space_group_name_H-M   'P 1'
#
loop_
_entity.id
_entity.type
_entity.pdbx_description
1 polymer ?
#
loop_
_entity_poly.entity_id
_entity_poly.type
_entity_poly.pdbx_seq_one_letter_code
_entity_poly.pdbx_strand_id
1 'polypeptide(L)'
;VKSTTAFWDASALVPLCVQESASRFAGSQLRKFLPVVWWGSLVEVQSAICGLRREEELSENGMQGALARLHLLSRGWKEIIPGDSLRELALQLLGEYPLRTADSLQLAASLTWCDSRPSKRIFVCGDNKLSRAAKSSGFSVIEL
;
A
#
# COMPACT_ATOMS: atom_id res chain seq x y z
N VAL A 1 -11.86 -4.97 -22.12
CA VAL A 1 -11.63 -5.66 -20.85
C VAL A 1 -11.48 -4.61 -19.75
N LYS A 2 -12.35 -4.66 -18.75
CA LYS A 2 -12.25 -3.76 -17.61
C LYS A 2 -11.02 -4.12 -16.79
N SER A 3 -10.16 -3.14 -16.56
CA SER A 3 -9.05 -3.28 -15.61
C SER A 3 -9.62 -3.43 -14.21
N THR A 4 -9.20 -4.46 -13.51
CA THR A 4 -9.57 -4.65 -12.11
C THR A 4 -8.61 -3.83 -11.23
N THR A 5 -9.16 -3.12 -10.26
CA THR A 5 -8.38 -2.35 -9.30
C THR A 5 -8.32 -3.06 -7.97
N ALA A 6 -7.28 -2.77 -7.20
CA ALA A 6 -7.13 -3.22 -5.82
C ALA A 6 -6.48 -2.09 -5.03
N PHE A 7 -6.73 -2.06 -3.74
CA PHE A 7 -5.99 -1.17 -2.86
C PHE A 7 -4.67 -1.81 -2.47
N TRP A 8 -3.59 -1.07 -2.64
CA TRP A 8 -2.24 -1.50 -2.30
C TRP A 8 -1.69 -0.63 -1.19
N ASP A 9 -1.37 -1.21 -0.04
CA ASP A 9 -0.69 -0.43 0.98
C ASP A 9 0.80 -0.32 0.67
N ALA A 10 1.51 0.55 1.39
CA ALA A 10 2.92 0.83 1.12
C ALA A 10 3.80 -0.42 1.20
N SER A 11 3.51 -1.35 2.12
CA SER A 11 4.31 -2.58 2.27
C SER A 11 4.26 -3.46 1.03
N ALA A 12 3.17 -3.39 0.27
CA ALA A 12 3.01 -4.16 -0.98
C ALA A 12 3.66 -3.46 -2.17
N LEU A 13 3.85 -2.15 -2.10
CA LEU A 13 4.44 -1.36 -3.18
C LEU A 13 5.98 -1.44 -3.17
N VAL A 14 6.58 -1.56 -1.99
CA VAL A 14 8.06 -1.63 -1.86
C VAL A 14 8.67 -2.75 -2.70
N PRO A 15 8.15 -4.00 -2.69
CA PRO A 15 8.73 -5.07 -3.51
C PRO A 15 8.56 -4.88 -5.02
N LEU A 16 7.77 -3.92 -5.45
CA LEU A 16 7.70 -3.51 -6.87
C LEU A 16 8.86 -2.57 -7.25
N CYS A 17 9.48 -1.95 -6.28
CA CYS A 17 10.55 -0.96 -6.49
C CYS A 17 11.93 -1.53 -6.20
N VAL A 18 12.06 -2.40 -5.18
CA VAL A 18 13.31 -3.06 -4.81
C VAL A 18 13.16 -4.57 -4.96
N GLN A 19 14.27 -5.24 -5.28
CA GLN A 19 14.27 -6.70 -5.41
C GLN A 19 14.34 -7.34 -4.02
N GLU A 20 13.31 -8.09 -3.69
CA GLU A 20 13.23 -8.88 -2.45
C GLU A 20 12.39 -10.13 -2.69
N SER A 21 12.22 -10.99 -1.69
CA SER A 21 11.54 -12.28 -1.86
C SER A 21 10.11 -12.17 -2.40
N ALA A 22 9.39 -11.11 -2.02
CA ALA A 22 8.02 -10.89 -2.45
C ALA A 22 7.89 -10.26 -3.85
N SER A 23 8.98 -9.82 -4.48
CA SER A 23 8.94 -9.02 -5.72
C SER A 23 8.27 -9.76 -6.89
N ARG A 24 8.55 -11.04 -7.06
CA ARG A 24 7.96 -11.82 -8.17
C ARG A 24 6.45 -11.92 -8.01
N PHE A 25 5.98 -12.24 -6.80
CA PHE A 25 4.56 -12.36 -6.52
C PHE A 25 3.87 -11.01 -6.64
N ALA A 26 4.46 -9.95 -6.07
CA ALA A 26 3.94 -8.60 -6.20
C ALA A 26 3.79 -8.18 -7.66
N GLY A 27 4.80 -8.46 -8.48
CA GLY A 27 4.76 -8.18 -9.92
C GLY A 27 3.65 -8.93 -10.63
N SER A 28 3.38 -10.20 -10.25
CA SER A 28 2.27 -10.96 -10.80
C SER A 28 0.92 -10.36 -10.44
N GLN A 29 0.79 -9.82 -9.24
CA GLN A 29 -0.45 -9.17 -8.80
C GLN A 29 -0.64 -7.81 -9.49
N LEU A 30 0.45 -7.08 -9.75
CA LEU A 30 0.38 -5.81 -10.47
C LEU A 30 -0.18 -5.99 -11.88
N ARG A 31 0.11 -7.11 -12.53
CA ARG A 31 -0.46 -7.42 -13.85
C ARG A 31 -1.97 -7.66 -13.82
N LYS A 32 -2.51 -8.03 -12.67
CA LYS A 32 -3.95 -8.31 -12.50
C LYS A 32 -4.73 -7.12 -11.96
N PHE A 33 -4.09 -6.32 -11.07
CA PHE A 33 -4.79 -5.31 -10.29
C PHE A 33 -4.07 -3.97 -10.36
N LEU A 34 -4.69 -2.98 -10.99
CA LEU A 34 -4.19 -1.62 -11.02
C LEU A 34 -4.22 -1.03 -9.60
N PRO A 35 -3.14 -0.40 -9.14
CA PRO A 35 -3.10 0.11 -7.79
C PRO A 35 -3.98 1.33 -7.56
N VAL A 36 -4.75 1.26 -6.50
CA VAL A 36 -5.32 2.40 -5.80
C VAL A 36 -4.56 2.50 -4.48
N VAL A 37 -4.07 3.67 -4.15
CA VAL A 37 -3.18 3.86 -3.00
C VAL A 37 -3.61 5.06 -2.17
N TRP A 38 -3.17 5.08 -0.92
CA TRP A 38 -3.26 6.26 -0.06
C TRP A 38 -2.30 7.35 -0.57
N TRP A 39 -2.73 8.59 -0.56
CA TRP A 39 -1.91 9.74 -0.97
C TRP A 39 -0.52 9.75 -0.30
N GLY A 40 -0.45 9.39 0.98
CA GLY A 40 0.81 9.34 1.72
C GLY A 40 1.71 8.16 1.37
N SER A 41 1.24 7.19 0.60
CA SER A 41 2.01 5.98 0.27
C SER A 41 3.29 6.28 -0.51
N LEU A 42 3.27 7.31 -1.35
CA LEU A 42 4.49 7.72 -2.07
C LEU A 42 5.61 8.05 -1.09
N VAL A 43 5.29 8.81 -0.04
CA VAL A 43 6.25 9.19 1.00
C VAL A 43 6.69 7.97 1.80
N GLU A 44 5.76 7.08 2.15
CA GLU A 44 6.08 5.87 2.91
C GLU A 44 7.02 4.94 2.13
N VAL A 45 6.76 4.72 0.85
CA VAL A 45 7.60 3.86 0.01
C VAL A 45 8.99 4.48 -0.17
N GLN A 46 9.05 5.76 -0.44
CA GLN A 46 10.35 6.44 -0.57
C GLN A 46 11.12 6.39 0.75
N SER A 47 10.45 6.55 1.87
CA SER A 47 11.07 6.41 3.20
C SER A 47 11.67 5.01 3.38
N ALA A 48 10.96 3.97 2.97
CA ALA A 48 11.47 2.59 3.06
C ALA A 48 12.71 2.39 2.18
N ILE A 49 12.69 2.91 0.96
CA ILE A 49 13.83 2.82 0.03
C ILE A 49 15.06 3.55 0.60
N CYS A 50 14.86 4.76 1.11
CA CYS A 50 15.94 5.54 1.72
C CYS A 50 16.47 4.86 2.98
N GLY A 51 15.59 4.20 3.75
CA GLY A 51 15.99 3.40 4.90
C GLY A 51 16.91 2.25 4.54
N LEU A 52 16.60 1.54 3.45
CA LEU A 52 17.46 0.46 2.93
C LEU A 52 18.84 0.98 2.54
N ARG A 53 18.91 2.18 1.98
CA ARG A 53 20.19 2.81 1.63
C ARG A 53 20.99 3.15 2.89
N ARG A 54 20.34 3.72 3.91
CA ARG A 54 21.01 4.06 5.18
C ARG A 54 21.54 2.83 5.90
N GLU A 55 20.85 1.70 5.79
CA GLU A 55 21.25 0.43 6.38
C GLU A 55 22.23 -0.34 5.49
N GLU A 56 22.67 0.25 4.40
CA GLU A 56 23.61 -0.33 3.44
C GLU A 56 23.09 -1.61 2.77
N GLU A 57 21.78 -1.80 2.75
CA GLU A 57 21.13 -2.91 2.03
C GLU A 57 20.89 -2.59 0.56
N LEU A 58 21.02 -1.32 0.17
CA LEU A 58 21.02 -0.85 -1.21
C LEU A 58 22.23 0.02 -1.46
N SER A 59 22.85 -0.14 -2.65
CA SER A 59 23.85 0.79 -3.14
C SER A 59 23.19 2.12 -3.53
N GLU A 60 23.99 3.15 -3.76
CA GLU A 60 23.49 4.42 -4.29
C GLU A 60 22.77 4.22 -5.63
N ASN A 61 23.36 3.44 -6.54
CA ASN A 61 22.73 3.12 -7.83
C ASN A 61 21.45 2.31 -7.64
N GLY A 62 21.43 1.39 -6.68
CA GLY A 62 20.24 0.61 -6.35
C GLY A 62 19.11 1.50 -5.86
N MET A 63 19.42 2.47 -5.02
CA MET A 63 18.45 3.44 -4.53
C MET A 63 17.90 4.29 -5.68
N GLN A 64 18.75 4.82 -6.54
CA GLN A 64 18.33 5.64 -7.68
C GLN A 64 17.43 4.84 -8.62
N GLY A 65 17.76 3.58 -8.88
CA GLY A 65 16.93 2.70 -9.69
C GLY A 65 15.55 2.44 -9.04
N ALA A 66 15.53 2.22 -7.73
CA ALA A 66 14.28 2.00 -6.99
C ALA A 66 13.39 3.25 -7.02
N LEU A 67 13.98 4.43 -6.82
CA LEU A 67 13.24 5.70 -6.89
C LEU A 67 12.69 5.96 -8.29
N ALA A 68 13.44 5.60 -9.34
CA ALA A 68 12.97 5.72 -10.72
C ALA A 68 11.75 4.82 -10.96
N ARG A 69 11.79 3.58 -10.48
CA ARG A 69 10.66 2.65 -10.58
C ARG A 69 9.44 3.16 -9.80
N LEU A 70 9.66 3.69 -8.60
CA LEU A 70 8.59 4.30 -7.79
C LEU A 70 7.93 5.45 -8.55
N HIS A 71 8.74 6.31 -9.16
CA HIS A 71 8.24 7.45 -9.93
C HIS A 71 7.35 6.99 -11.09
N LEU A 72 7.81 5.99 -11.85
CA LEU A 72 7.01 5.42 -12.95
C LEU A 72 5.71 4.79 -12.45
N LEU A 73 5.79 4.03 -11.37
CA LEU A 73 4.63 3.38 -10.77
C LEU A 73 3.59 4.41 -10.34
N SER A 74 4.04 5.49 -9.69
CA SER A 74 3.15 6.55 -9.18
C SER A 74 2.40 7.30 -10.27
N ARG A 75 2.93 7.34 -11.49
CA ARG A 75 2.27 8.00 -12.61
C ARG A 75 1.04 7.24 -13.12
N GLY A 76 0.97 5.94 -12.83
CA GLY A 76 -0.12 5.09 -13.29
C GLY A 76 -1.14 4.71 -12.23
N TRP A 77 -0.88 4.96 -10.96
CA TRP A 77 -1.80 4.60 -9.89
C TRP A 77 -2.82 5.70 -9.60
N LYS A 78 -3.89 5.32 -8.91
CA LYS A 78 -4.92 6.27 -8.43
C LYS A 78 -4.71 6.52 -6.95
N GLU A 79 -4.75 7.79 -6.55
CA GLU A 79 -4.57 8.16 -5.13
C GLU A 79 -5.88 8.52 -4.47
N ILE A 80 -6.07 8.01 -3.25
CA ILE A 80 -7.11 8.47 -2.35
C ILE A 80 -6.53 9.63 -1.55
N ILE A 81 -7.09 10.81 -1.75
CA ILE A 81 -6.55 12.06 -1.20
C ILE A 81 -7.00 12.29 0.24
N PRO A 82 -6.25 13.10 1.02
CA PRO A 82 -6.64 13.46 2.39
C PRO A 82 -7.98 14.18 2.45
N GLY A 83 -8.69 13.99 3.55
CA GLY A 83 -9.93 14.69 3.82
C GLY A 83 -10.36 14.46 5.27
N ASP A 84 -11.31 15.26 5.75
CA ASP A 84 -11.77 15.20 7.12
C ASP A 84 -12.45 13.86 7.44
N SER A 85 -13.27 13.35 6.53
CA SER A 85 -13.95 12.07 6.71
C SER A 85 -12.97 10.91 6.83
N LEU A 86 -11.91 10.91 6.01
CA LEU A 86 -10.87 9.89 6.05
C LEU A 86 -10.13 9.96 7.40
N ARG A 87 -9.81 11.15 7.87
CA ARG A 87 -9.14 11.33 9.16
C ARG A 87 -10.00 10.83 10.30
N GLU A 88 -11.30 11.14 10.33
CA GLU A 88 -12.22 10.64 11.33
C GLU A 88 -12.26 9.12 11.34
N LEU A 89 -12.30 8.51 10.18
CA LEU A 89 -12.28 7.06 10.05
C LEU A 89 -10.98 6.47 10.58
N ALA A 90 -9.84 7.10 10.27
CA ALA A 90 -8.54 6.64 10.79
C ALA A 90 -8.49 6.69 12.32
N LEU A 91 -9.03 7.75 12.92
CA LEU A 91 -9.11 7.89 14.38
C LEU A 91 -9.96 6.75 14.98
N GLN A 92 -11.07 6.44 14.36
CA GLN A 92 -11.95 5.36 14.80
C GLN A 92 -11.25 4.00 14.73
N LEU A 93 -10.52 3.73 13.64
CA LEU A 93 -9.80 2.48 13.42
C LEU A 93 -8.70 2.25 14.46
N LEU A 94 -8.06 3.31 14.95
CA LEU A 94 -7.06 3.21 16.01
C LEU A 94 -7.67 2.66 17.31
N GLY A 95 -8.94 2.91 17.55
CA GLY A 95 -9.66 2.35 18.72
C GLY A 95 -10.11 0.92 18.52
N GLU A 96 -10.24 0.45 17.28
CA GLU A 96 -10.74 -0.88 16.96
C GLU A 96 -9.64 -1.92 16.77
N TYR A 97 -8.47 -1.50 16.26
CA TYR A 97 -7.39 -2.41 15.87
C TYR A 97 -6.05 -1.93 16.43
N PRO A 98 -5.10 -2.87 16.69
CA PRO A 98 -3.76 -2.51 17.18
C PRO A 98 -2.88 -1.99 16.03
N LEU A 99 -3.25 -0.86 15.46
CA LEU A 99 -2.58 -0.24 14.31
C LEU A 99 -1.78 0.98 14.75
N ARG A 100 -0.70 1.25 14.04
CA ARG A 100 0.00 2.53 14.14
C ARG A 100 -0.66 3.55 13.20
N THR A 101 -0.25 4.81 13.33
CA THR A 101 -0.80 5.92 12.54
C THR A 101 -0.81 5.65 11.04
N ALA A 102 0.34 5.22 10.49
CA ALA A 102 0.45 4.95 9.06
C ALA A 102 -0.52 3.86 8.61
N ASP A 103 -0.65 2.78 9.39
CA ASP A 103 -1.54 1.67 9.05
C ASP A 103 -3.01 2.07 9.11
N SER A 104 -3.39 2.90 10.12
CA SER A 104 -4.77 3.36 10.22
C SER A 104 -5.16 4.24 9.04
N LEU A 105 -4.22 5.07 8.55
CA LEU A 105 -4.45 5.90 7.36
C LEU A 105 -4.56 5.04 6.11
N GLN A 106 -3.77 3.99 5.97
CA GLN A 106 -3.87 3.04 4.87
C GLN A 106 -5.25 2.38 4.85
N LEU A 107 -5.69 1.85 5.99
CA LEU A 107 -6.98 1.18 6.10
C LEU A 107 -8.13 2.16 5.88
N ALA A 108 -8.04 3.37 6.44
CA ALA A 108 -9.05 4.40 6.25
C ALA A 108 -9.17 4.80 4.78
N ALA A 109 -8.04 4.92 4.08
CA ALA A 109 -8.05 5.23 2.65
C ALA A 109 -8.70 4.11 1.84
N SER A 110 -8.42 2.85 2.16
CA SER A 110 -9.04 1.71 1.47
C SER A 110 -10.55 1.68 1.67
N LEU A 111 -11.02 1.97 2.87
CA LEU A 111 -12.46 2.03 3.16
C LEU A 111 -13.13 3.24 2.50
N THR A 112 -12.42 4.35 2.38
CA THR A 112 -12.89 5.52 1.63
C THR A 112 -13.03 5.17 0.15
N TRP A 113 -12.05 4.45 -0.42
CA TRP A 113 -12.09 3.99 -1.81
C TRP A 113 -13.34 3.18 -2.13
N CYS A 114 -13.74 2.28 -1.25
CA CYS A 114 -14.89 1.41 -1.49
C CYS A 114 -16.17 1.88 -0.77
N ASP A 115 -16.18 3.11 -0.28
CA ASP A 115 -17.33 3.71 0.41
C ASP A 115 -17.83 2.83 1.56
N SER A 116 -16.87 2.34 2.36
CA SER A 116 -17.09 1.45 3.49
C SER A 116 -17.82 0.14 3.14
N ARG A 117 -17.67 -0.31 1.91
CA ARG A 117 -18.23 -1.58 1.41
C ARG A 117 -17.13 -2.48 0.89
N PRO A 118 -16.32 -3.08 1.79
CA PRO A 118 -15.12 -3.83 1.38
C PRO A 118 -15.39 -5.22 0.83
N SER A 119 -16.62 -5.72 0.91
CA SER A 119 -16.96 -7.05 0.40
C SER A 119 -16.56 -7.20 -1.07
N LYS A 120 -15.80 -8.26 -1.38
CA LYS A 120 -15.28 -8.56 -2.73
C LYS A 120 -14.28 -7.52 -3.24
N ARG A 121 -13.82 -6.59 -2.39
CA ARG A 121 -12.76 -5.65 -2.74
C ARG A 121 -11.42 -6.21 -2.30
N ILE A 122 -10.40 -6.00 -3.11
CA ILE A 122 -9.08 -6.59 -2.90
C ILE A 122 -8.14 -5.58 -2.27
N PHE A 123 -7.44 -6.04 -1.24
CA PHE A 123 -6.43 -5.29 -0.49
C PHE A 123 -5.13 -6.08 -0.55
N VAL A 124 -4.09 -5.51 -1.17
CA VAL A 124 -2.77 -6.14 -1.32
C VAL A 124 -1.84 -5.61 -0.24
N CYS A 125 -1.27 -6.50 0.55
CA CYS A 125 -0.56 -6.12 1.77
C CYS A 125 0.60 -7.05 2.09
N GLY A 126 1.70 -6.49 2.55
CA GLY A 126 2.86 -7.23 3.04
C GLY A 126 3.08 -7.13 4.55
N ASP A 127 2.14 -6.53 5.27
CA ASP A 127 2.22 -6.37 6.73
C ASP A 127 1.14 -7.20 7.43
N ASN A 128 1.54 -8.01 8.42
CA ASN A 128 0.64 -8.94 9.09
C ASN A 128 -0.47 -8.26 9.90
N LYS A 129 -0.14 -7.21 10.64
CA LYS A 129 -1.11 -6.51 11.47
C LYS A 129 -2.16 -5.81 10.63
N LEU A 130 -1.72 -5.12 9.58
CA LEU A 130 -2.63 -4.44 8.66
C LEU A 130 -3.46 -5.45 7.87
N SER A 131 -2.87 -6.57 7.43
CA SER A 131 -3.61 -7.65 6.75
C SER A 131 -4.76 -8.16 7.61
N ARG A 132 -4.51 -8.40 8.90
CA ARG A 132 -5.57 -8.88 9.81
C ARG A 132 -6.69 -7.86 9.97
N ALA A 133 -6.35 -6.60 10.12
CA ALA A 133 -7.34 -5.53 10.25
C ALA A 133 -8.17 -5.38 8.97
N ALA A 134 -7.53 -5.47 7.80
CA ALA A 134 -8.21 -5.42 6.52
C ALA A 134 -9.17 -6.60 6.33
N LYS A 135 -8.75 -7.82 6.70
CA LYS A 135 -9.62 -9.00 6.69
C LYS A 135 -10.81 -8.82 7.62
N SER A 136 -10.56 -8.36 8.84
CA SER A 136 -11.62 -8.12 9.83
C SER A 136 -12.60 -7.06 9.37
N SER A 137 -12.15 -6.11 8.56
CA SER A 137 -12.99 -5.06 7.97
C SER A 137 -13.84 -5.58 6.81
N GLY A 138 -13.51 -6.73 6.24
CA GLY A 138 -14.28 -7.37 5.18
C GLY A 138 -13.60 -7.45 3.82
N PHE A 139 -12.35 -7.00 3.68
CA PHE A 139 -11.60 -7.10 2.43
C PHE A 139 -11.17 -8.52 2.11
N SER A 140 -11.06 -8.83 0.83
CA SER A 140 -10.31 -9.99 0.34
C SER A 140 -8.85 -9.58 0.28
N VAL A 141 -8.00 -10.15 1.15
CA VAL A 141 -6.62 -9.71 1.27
C VAL A 141 -5.69 -10.66 0.50
N ILE A 142 -4.81 -10.07 -0.31
CA ILE A 142 -3.70 -10.78 -0.93
C ILE A 142 -2.45 -10.45 -0.10
N GLU A 143 -1.92 -11.46 0.55
CA GLU A 143 -0.72 -11.32 1.39
C GLU A 143 0.54 -11.62 0.58
N LEU A 144 1.51 -10.71 0.67
CA LEU A 144 2.80 -10.88 0.01
C LEU A 144 3.84 -11.56 0.91
#